data_e394765b05ab4da2ffdb32f9cfb264af
#
_entry.id   e394765b05ab4da2ffdb32f9cfb264af
#
_cell.length_a   1.000
_cell.length_b   1.000
_cell.length_c   1.000
_cell.angle_alpha   90.00
_cell.angle_beta   90.00
_cell.angle_gamma   90.00
#
_symmetry.space_group_name_H-M   'P 1'
#
loop_
_entity.id
_entity.type
_entity.pdbx_description
1 polymer ?
#
loop_
_entity_poly.entity_id
_entity_poly.type
_entity_poly.pdbx_seq_one_letter_code
_entity_poly.pdbx_strand_id
1 'polypeptide(L)'
;MKRVYTLLLFVALIFSLTACSKNLVKGSIVSQSNDTMAQLDIMPQKLFEFAEIGDIVVVIAGDFKEEMPLVDELIAEEGKLQLFYDSNEHSLSICSYNQNFFETYNVSPDAKVEINKK
;
A
#
# COMPACT_ATOMS: atom_id res chain seq x y z
N MET A 1 29.15 16.17 -31.97
CA MET A 1 29.39 15.00 -31.12
C MET A 1 28.95 15.21 -29.67
N LYS A 2 29.23 16.35 -29.06
CA LYS A 2 28.80 16.61 -27.67
C LYS A 2 27.31 16.59 -27.48
N ARG A 3 26.50 16.93 -28.47
CA ARG A 3 25.05 16.93 -28.41
C ARG A 3 24.44 15.53 -28.29
N VAL A 4 25.11 14.53 -28.85
CA VAL A 4 24.64 13.15 -28.80
C VAL A 4 24.76 12.57 -27.38
N TYR A 5 25.83 12.87 -26.66
CA TYR A 5 26.06 12.43 -25.31
C TYR A 5 25.04 13.02 -24.33
N THR A 6 24.70 14.29 -24.50
CA THR A 6 23.70 14.96 -23.67
C THR A 6 22.31 14.31 -23.85
N LEU A 7 21.97 13.94 -25.07
CA LEU A 7 20.69 13.30 -25.37
C LEU A 7 20.60 11.90 -24.72
N LEU A 8 21.69 11.13 -24.77
CA LEU A 8 21.76 9.81 -24.16
C LEU A 8 21.61 9.87 -22.64
N LEU A 9 22.21 10.84 -21.98
CA LEU A 9 22.07 11.06 -20.54
C LEU A 9 20.63 11.39 -20.15
N PHE A 10 19.96 12.20 -20.95
CA PHE A 10 18.56 12.57 -20.72
C PHE A 10 17.63 11.35 -20.80
N VAL A 11 17.83 10.50 -21.79
CA VAL A 11 17.05 9.25 -21.96
C VAL A 11 17.27 8.32 -20.77
N ALA A 12 18.51 8.17 -20.27
CA ALA A 12 18.82 7.36 -19.12
C ALA A 12 18.10 7.83 -17.86
N LEU A 13 17.99 9.13 -17.65
CA LEU A 13 17.24 9.70 -16.51
C LEU A 13 15.76 9.37 -16.58
N ILE A 14 15.14 9.43 -17.74
CA ILE A 14 13.73 9.08 -17.94
C ILE A 14 13.49 7.61 -17.60
N PHE A 15 14.34 6.70 -18.02
CA PHE A 15 14.24 5.28 -17.68
C PHE A 15 14.36 5.03 -16.18
N SER A 16 15.26 5.73 -15.49
CA SER A 16 15.41 5.60 -14.05
C SER A 16 14.15 6.02 -13.31
N LEU A 17 13.49 7.10 -13.69
CA LEU A 17 12.25 7.55 -13.11
C LEU A 17 11.10 6.56 -13.34
N THR A 18 11.01 5.99 -14.54
CA THR A 18 10.00 4.98 -14.86
C THR A 18 10.18 3.71 -14.03
N ALA A 19 11.42 3.27 -13.80
CA ALA A 19 11.73 2.10 -12.99
C ALA A 19 11.30 2.28 -11.52
N CYS A 20 11.45 3.49 -10.96
CA CYS A 20 11.06 3.78 -9.58
C CYS A 20 9.55 3.71 -9.34
N SER A 21 8.72 3.91 -10.37
CA SER A 21 7.26 3.89 -10.25
C SER A 21 6.66 2.49 -10.08
N LYS A 22 7.45 1.41 -10.26
CA LYS A 22 6.99 0.02 -10.22
C LYS A 22 6.72 -0.52 -8.81
N ASN A 23 7.19 0.16 -7.75
CA ASN A 23 7.06 -0.29 -6.37
C ASN A 23 5.94 0.44 -5.62
N LEU A 24 4.91 0.81 -6.35
CA LEU A 24 3.82 1.64 -5.86
C LEU A 24 2.50 1.16 -6.44
N VAL A 25 1.48 1.02 -5.60
CA VAL A 25 0.09 0.81 -6.04
C VAL A 25 -0.80 1.85 -5.40
N LYS A 26 -1.86 2.24 -6.10
CA LYS A 26 -2.85 3.22 -5.66
C LYS A 26 -4.25 2.66 -5.77
N GLY A 27 -5.10 3.06 -4.85
CA GLY A 27 -6.50 2.71 -4.85
C GLY A 27 -7.28 3.54 -3.86
N SER A 28 -8.38 2.99 -3.37
CA SER A 28 -9.26 3.69 -2.42
C SER A 28 -9.82 2.70 -1.42
N ILE A 29 -10.24 3.20 -0.28
CA ILE A 29 -11.05 2.44 0.67
C ILE A 29 -12.47 2.35 0.09
N VAL A 30 -13.00 1.13 -0.01
CA VAL A 30 -14.31 0.90 -0.66
C VAL A 30 -15.34 0.28 0.28
N SER A 31 -14.92 -0.26 1.41
CA SER A 31 -15.84 -0.89 2.34
C SER A 31 -15.33 -0.84 3.77
N GLN A 32 -16.26 -0.59 4.69
CA GLN A 32 -16.08 -0.79 6.12
C GLN A 32 -16.79 -2.09 6.49
N SER A 33 -16.18 -3.25 6.21
CA SER A 33 -16.78 -4.52 6.61
C SER A 33 -16.93 -4.62 8.13
N ASN A 34 -16.03 -3.98 8.86
CA ASN A 34 -16.15 -3.73 10.29
C ASN A 34 -15.26 -2.54 10.67
N ASP A 35 -15.36 -2.09 11.92
CA ASP A 35 -14.63 -0.89 12.37
C ASP A 35 -13.11 -1.08 12.43
N THR A 36 -12.63 -2.32 12.44
CA THR A 36 -11.20 -2.63 12.54
C THR A 36 -10.52 -2.76 11.19
N MET A 37 -11.28 -2.86 10.10
CA MET A 37 -10.75 -3.12 8.76
C MET A 37 -11.27 -2.14 7.73
N ALA A 38 -10.35 -1.64 6.91
CA ALA A 38 -10.66 -0.81 5.75
C ALA A 38 -10.32 -1.58 4.49
N GLN A 39 -11.35 -2.11 3.82
CA GLN A 39 -11.15 -2.87 2.58
C GLN A 39 -10.78 -1.94 1.42
N LEU A 40 -9.79 -2.36 0.63
CA LEU A 40 -9.27 -1.58 -0.49
C LEU A 40 -9.76 -2.15 -1.81
N ASP A 41 -9.82 -1.30 -2.84
CA ASP A 41 -10.12 -1.70 -4.21
C ASP A 41 -8.87 -2.10 -5.01
N ILE A 42 -7.73 -2.18 -4.35
CA ILE A 42 -6.47 -2.58 -4.97
C ILE A 42 -6.50 -4.08 -5.24
N MET A 43 -6.18 -4.47 -6.47
CA MET A 43 -6.02 -5.88 -6.82
C MET A 43 -4.75 -6.43 -6.17
N PRO A 44 -4.84 -7.53 -5.40
CA PRO A 44 -3.67 -8.09 -4.72
C PRO A 44 -2.51 -8.41 -5.64
N GLN A 45 -2.77 -8.86 -6.89
CA GLN A 45 -1.71 -9.15 -7.85
C GLN A 45 -0.82 -7.95 -8.15
N LYS A 46 -1.37 -6.73 -8.09
CA LYS A 46 -0.60 -5.51 -8.33
C LYS A 46 0.42 -5.28 -7.23
N LEU A 47 0.02 -5.54 -5.99
CA LEU A 47 0.93 -5.45 -4.85
C LEU A 47 1.99 -6.55 -4.89
N PHE A 48 1.59 -7.78 -5.21
CA PHE A 48 2.50 -8.93 -5.25
C PHE A 48 3.51 -8.88 -6.40
N GLU A 49 3.39 -7.93 -7.32
CA GLU A 49 4.43 -7.69 -8.33
C GLU A 49 5.74 -7.21 -7.69
N PHE A 50 5.69 -6.58 -6.52
CA PHE A 50 6.89 -6.04 -5.87
C PHE A 50 6.99 -6.30 -4.37
N ALA A 51 6.00 -6.92 -3.75
CA ALA A 51 6.00 -7.20 -2.31
C ALA A 51 5.56 -8.63 -2.05
N GLU A 52 6.01 -9.20 -0.94
CA GLU A 52 5.69 -10.56 -0.51
C GLU A 52 5.12 -10.54 0.90
N ILE A 53 4.41 -11.61 1.27
CA ILE A 53 3.95 -11.79 2.66
C ILE A 53 5.16 -11.74 3.59
N GLY A 54 5.05 -10.92 4.63
CA GLY A 54 6.12 -10.67 5.59
C GLY A 54 6.92 -9.40 5.33
N ASP A 55 6.81 -8.82 4.14
CA ASP A 55 7.46 -7.54 3.85
C ASP A 55 6.79 -6.41 4.62
N ILE A 56 7.58 -5.38 4.93
CA ILE A 56 7.05 -4.14 5.49
C ILE A 56 6.68 -3.21 4.33
N VAL A 57 5.47 -2.68 4.38
CA VAL A 57 4.96 -1.71 3.41
C VAL A 57 4.66 -0.39 4.10
N VAL A 58 4.66 0.68 3.32
CA VAL A 58 4.24 2.01 3.79
C VAL A 58 2.87 2.29 3.20
N VAL A 59 1.88 2.53 4.06
CA VAL A 59 0.51 2.82 3.65
C VAL A 59 0.23 4.30 3.90
N ILE A 60 -0.23 4.99 2.87
CA ILE A 60 -0.55 6.42 2.90
C ILE A 60 -2.02 6.58 2.56
N ALA A 61 -2.77 7.27 3.43
CA ALA A 61 -4.19 7.56 3.23
C ALA A 61 -4.47 8.97 3.79
N GLY A 62 -4.41 9.98 2.92
CA GLY A 62 -4.47 11.38 3.37
C GLY A 62 -3.28 11.72 4.25
N ASP A 63 -3.55 12.15 5.48
CA ASP A 63 -2.50 12.47 6.45
C ASP A 63 -1.96 11.24 7.18
N PHE A 64 -2.63 10.10 7.04
CA PHE A 64 -2.17 8.84 7.61
C PHE A 64 -0.99 8.32 6.79
N LYS A 65 0.11 8.02 7.46
CA LYS A 65 1.29 7.41 6.83
C LYS A 65 1.97 6.53 7.87
N GLU A 66 1.88 5.22 7.67
CA GLU A 66 2.42 4.24 8.61
C GLU A 66 3.05 3.07 7.89
N GLU A 67 4.11 2.53 8.52
CA GLU A 67 4.72 1.28 8.10
C GLU A 67 3.99 0.12 8.77
N MET A 68 3.75 -0.95 8.03
CA MET A 68 3.08 -2.13 8.57
C MET A 68 3.45 -3.38 7.79
N PRO A 69 3.39 -4.56 8.42
CA PRO A 69 3.66 -5.81 7.71
C PRO A 69 2.51 -6.19 6.78
N LEU A 70 2.85 -6.77 5.65
CA LEU A 70 1.91 -7.44 4.75
C LEU A 70 1.73 -8.88 5.25
N VAL A 71 0.52 -9.24 5.63
CA VAL A 71 0.23 -10.53 6.27
C VAL A 71 -0.91 -11.25 5.56
N ASP A 72 -0.93 -12.59 5.64
CA ASP A 72 -2.06 -13.41 5.20
C ASP A 72 -2.80 -14.07 6.37
N GLU A 73 -2.31 -13.87 7.59
CA GLU A 73 -3.00 -14.21 8.84
C GLU A 73 -2.90 -13.00 9.77
N LEU A 74 -4.01 -12.64 10.39
CA LEU A 74 -4.04 -11.49 11.29
C LEU A 74 -3.16 -11.72 12.52
N ILE A 75 -2.32 -10.73 12.81
CA ILE A 75 -1.53 -10.70 14.04
C ILE A 75 -2.45 -10.25 15.17
N ALA A 76 -2.69 -11.15 16.14
CA ALA A 76 -3.60 -10.90 17.24
C ALA A 76 -2.91 -10.12 18.36
N GLU A 77 -2.54 -8.90 18.08
CA GLU A 77 -1.90 -7.98 19.00
C GLU A 77 -2.68 -6.66 18.98
N GLU A 78 -3.18 -6.24 20.15
CA GLU A 78 -4.06 -5.07 20.23
C GLU A 78 -3.41 -3.83 19.64
N GLY A 79 -4.15 -3.16 18.75
CA GLY A 79 -3.68 -1.96 18.07
C GLY A 79 -2.68 -2.22 16.95
N LYS A 80 -2.37 -3.47 16.63
CA LYS A 80 -1.39 -3.79 15.59
C LYS A 80 -1.91 -3.39 14.23
N LEU A 81 -1.21 -2.44 13.59
CA LEU A 81 -1.44 -2.09 12.20
C LEU A 81 -0.82 -3.14 11.29
N GLN A 82 -1.60 -3.58 10.31
CA GLN A 82 -1.18 -4.59 9.35
C GLN A 82 -1.98 -4.45 8.06
N LEU A 83 -1.35 -4.76 6.95
CA LEU A 83 -2.03 -4.87 5.67
C LEU A 83 -2.36 -6.35 5.46
N PHE A 84 -3.64 -6.67 5.53
CA PHE A 84 -4.12 -8.05 5.50
C PHE A 84 -4.56 -8.45 4.10
N TYR A 85 -3.98 -9.54 3.59
CA TYR A 85 -4.41 -10.20 2.37
C TYR A 85 -5.34 -11.36 2.73
N ASP A 86 -6.60 -11.26 2.32
CA ASP A 86 -7.58 -12.33 2.47
C ASP A 86 -7.60 -13.15 1.19
N SER A 87 -7.05 -14.37 1.25
CA SER A 87 -6.98 -15.26 0.09
C SER A 87 -8.34 -15.80 -0.33
N ASN A 88 -9.31 -15.88 0.58
CA ASN A 88 -10.66 -16.35 0.27
C ASN A 88 -11.46 -15.32 -0.53
N GLU A 89 -11.32 -14.04 -0.16
CA GLU A 89 -12.03 -12.94 -0.80
C GLU A 89 -11.20 -12.26 -1.89
N HIS A 90 -9.93 -12.61 -2.04
CA HIS A 90 -8.98 -11.93 -2.93
C HIS A 90 -8.95 -10.44 -2.71
N SER A 91 -8.84 -10.03 -1.45
CA SER A 91 -8.90 -8.63 -1.06
C SER A 91 -7.75 -8.22 -0.17
N LEU A 92 -7.46 -6.90 -0.18
CA LEU A 92 -6.52 -6.27 0.74
C LEU A 92 -7.29 -5.35 1.68
N SER A 93 -6.93 -5.37 2.96
CA SER A 93 -7.54 -4.50 3.97
C SER A 93 -6.47 -3.95 4.90
N ILE A 94 -6.59 -2.67 5.25
CA ILE A 94 -5.79 -2.10 6.34
C ILE A 94 -6.52 -2.48 7.63
N CYS A 95 -5.81 -3.11 8.56
CA CYS A 95 -6.38 -3.56 9.82
C CYS A 95 -5.67 -2.92 11.01
N SER A 96 -6.45 -2.49 11.99
CA SER A 96 -5.97 -2.15 13.33
C SER A 96 -6.62 -3.13 14.29
N TYR A 97 -5.88 -4.11 14.79
CA TYR A 97 -6.44 -5.22 15.54
C TYR A 97 -7.15 -4.75 16.83
N ASN A 98 -8.42 -5.13 17.00
CA ASN A 98 -9.27 -4.77 18.14
C ASN A 98 -9.42 -3.26 18.39
N GLN A 99 -9.17 -2.41 17.39
CA GLN A 99 -9.40 -0.97 17.49
C GLN A 99 -10.18 -0.47 16.30
N ASN A 100 -10.92 0.62 16.48
CA ASN A 100 -11.58 1.31 15.38
C ASN A 100 -10.52 2.05 14.56
N PHE A 101 -10.18 1.52 13.39
CA PHE A 101 -9.15 2.09 12.53
C PHE A 101 -9.47 3.53 12.13
N PHE A 102 -10.72 3.77 11.69
CA PHE A 102 -11.12 5.07 11.16
C PHE A 102 -11.10 6.17 12.22
N GLU A 103 -11.56 5.87 13.42
CA GLU A 103 -11.55 6.83 14.53
C GLU A 103 -10.15 7.04 15.10
N THR A 104 -9.41 5.95 15.32
CA THR A 104 -8.09 6.02 15.92
C THR A 104 -7.12 6.86 15.09
N TYR A 105 -7.17 6.70 13.77
CA TYR A 105 -6.25 7.37 12.86
C TYR A 105 -6.88 8.51 12.06
N ASN A 106 -8.15 8.79 12.30
CA ASN A 106 -8.87 9.88 11.64
C ASN A 106 -8.82 9.76 10.11
N VAL A 107 -9.06 8.56 9.59
CA VAL A 107 -9.06 8.26 8.17
C VAL A 107 -10.48 8.25 7.65
N SER A 108 -10.72 8.91 6.51
CA SER A 108 -12.03 8.93 5.86
C SER A 108 -12.38 7.56 5.27
N PRO A 109 -13.66 7.11 5.38
CA PRO A 109 -14.08 5.82 4.83
C PRO A 109 -13.95 5.66 3.31
N ASP A 110 -13.74 6.75 2.58
CA ASP A 110 -13.57 6.76 1.13
C ASP A 110 -12.19 7.31 0.72
N ALA A 111 -11.23 7.32 1.64
CA ALA A 111 -9.91 7.88 1.40
C ALA A 111 -9.17 7.16 0.26
N LYS A 112 -8.40 7.93 -0.48
CA LYS A 112 -7.47 7.36 -1.45
C LYS A 112 -6.25 6.81 -0.74
N VAL A 113 -5.76 5.67 -1.21
CA VAL A 113 -4.70 4.92 -0.55
C VAL A 113 -3.56 4.68 -1.52
N GLU A 114 -2.35 4.82 -1.02
CA GLU A 114 -1.13 4.50 -1.73
C GLU A 114 -0.31 3.53 -0.89
N ILE A 115 0.20 2.47 -1.51
CA ILE A 115 1.02 1.47 -0.84
C ILE A 115 2.36 1.40 -1.55
N ASN A 116 3.43 1.58 -0.78
CA ASN A 116 4.81 1.49 -1.24
C ASN A 116 5.53 0.39 -0.47
N LYS A 117 6.46 -0.30 -1.13
CA LYS A 117 7.37 -1.19 -0.42
C LYS A 117 8.40 -0.35 0.34
N LYS A 118 8.66 -0.73 1.57
CA LYS A 118 9.70 -0.09 2.36
C LYS A 118 11.09 -0.44 1.86
#